data_d9e415ab07490021cb01c867589a070b
#
_entry.id   d9e415ab07490021cb01c867589a070b
#
_cell.length_a   1.000
_cell.length_b   1.000
_cell.length_c   1.000
_cell.angle_alpha   90.00
_cell.angle_beta   90.00
_cell.angle_gamma   90.00
#
_symmetry.space_group_name_H-M   'P 1'
#
loop_
_entity.id
_entity.type
_entity.pdbx_description
1 polymer ?
#
loop_
_entity_poly.entity_id
_entity_poly.type
_entity_poly.pdbx_seq_one_letter_code
_entity_poly.pdbx_strand_id
1 'polypeptide(L)'
;MIHCLEFVSEALDEAEATTKYYEEIQPGLGVRFREELETITQAILSQPLLWRERIGGFRRVNLPGFPFYISYFLRGHKILIAAIAHSSRHPDYWKHRI
;
A
#
# COMPACT_ATOMS: atom_id res chain seq x y z
N MET A 1 12.60 -6.74 -17.03
CA MET A 1 11.43 -5.89 -17.40
C MET A 1 11.34 -4.74 -16.42
N ILE A 2 11.11 -3.53 -16.92
CA ILE A 2 10.90 -2.34 -16.08
C ILE A 2 9.41 -2.23 -15.75
N HIS A 3 9.10 -2.16 -14.46
CA HIS A 3 7.74 -1.98 -13.99
C HIS A 3 7.48 -0.50 -13.71
N CYS A 4 6.24 -0.07 -13.85
CA CYS A 4 5.81 1.23 -13.36
C CYS A 4 4.72 1.03 -12.32
N LEU A 5 4.62 1.97 -11.37
CA LEU A 5 3.74 1.85 -10.23
C LEU A 5 2.82 3.07 -10.16
N GLU A 6 1.54 2.80 -9.96
CA GLU A 6 0.53 3.84 -9.78
C GLU A 6 -0.32 3.52 -8.55
N PHE A 7 -0.75 4.57 -7.86
CA PHE A 7 -1.75 4.45 -6.80
C PHE A 7 -3.12 4.78 -7.41
N VAL A 8 -4.13 3.98 -7.10
CA VAL A 8 -5.50 4.44 -7.36
C VAL A 8 -5.77 5.65 -6.45
N SER A 9 -6.67 6.54 -6.85
CA SER A 9 -6.90 7.79 -6.10
C SER A 9 -7.29 7.54 -4.65
N GLU A 10 -8.12 6.53 -4.39
CA GLU A 10 -8.52 6.19 -3.02
C GLU A 10 -7.35 5.73 -2.16
N ALA A 11 -6.39 5.00 -2.75
CA ALA A 11 -5.20 4.57 -2.02
C ALA A 11 -4.30 5.76 -1.67
N LEU A 12 -4.20 6.72 -2.58
CA LEU A 12 -3.42 7.92 -2.35
C LEU A 12 -4.05 8.75 -1.22
N ASP A 13 -5.38 8.88 -1.23
CA ASP A 13 -6.12 9.56 -0.17
C ASP A 13 -5.89 8.87 1.18
N GLU A 14 -5.91 7.55 1.20
CA GLU A 14 -5.64 6.77 2.42
C GLU A 14 -4.25 7.04 2.97
N ALA A 15 -3.25 7.08 2.09
CA ALA A 15 -1.87 7.36 2.50
C ALA A 15 -1.76 8.76 3.12
N GLU A 16 -2.39 9.76 2.51
CA GLU A 16 -2.35 11.13 2.99
C GLU A 16 -3.09 11.28 4.33
N ALA A 17 -4.28 10.72 4.43
CA ALA A 17 -5.10 10.79 5.64
C ALA A 17 -4.41 10.09 6.82
N THR A 18 -3.79 8.93 6.58
CA THR A 18 -3.10 8.19 7.62
C THR A 18 -1.85 8.92 8.08
N THR A 19 -1.10 9.50 7.17
CA THR A 19 0.08 10.31 7.50
C THR A 19 -0.32 11.48 8.41
N LYS A 20 -1.38 12.18 8.06
CA LYS A 20 -1.89 13.30 8.85
C LYS A 20 -2.35 12.84 10.23
N TYR A 21 -3.08 11.75 10.29
CA TYR A 21 -3.58 11.19 11.54
C TYR A 21 -2.43 10.90 12.51
N TYR A 22 -1.38 10.24 12.04
CA TYR A 22 -0.25 9.93 12.91
C TYR A 22 0.53 11.17 13.32
N GLU A 23 0.68 12.13 12.43
CA GLU A 23 1.38 13.36 12.76
C GLU A 23 0.64 14.18 13.83
N GLU A 24 -0.68 14.15 13.82
CA GLU A 24 -1.49 14.81 14.84
C GLU A 24 -1.38 14.12 16.21
N ILE A 25 -1.19 12.79 16.21
CA ILE A 25 -1.00 12.04 17.47
C ILE A 25 0.35 12.38 18.09
N GLN A 26 1.41 12.43 17.27
CA GLN A 26 2.76 12.67 17.77
C GLN A 26 3.59 13.29 16.65
N PRO A 27 4.21 14.46 16.87
CA PRO A 27 5.09 15.07 15.89
C PRO A 27 6.20 14.09 15.44
N GLY A 28 6.36 13.94 14.13
CA GLY A 28 7.34 13.05 13.52
C GLY A 28 6.81 11.65 13.23
N LEU A 29 5.68 11.26 13.81
CA LEU A 29 5.15 9.90 13.59
C LEU A 29 4.60 9.75 12.17
N GLY A 30 3.97 10.80 11.63
CA GLY A 30 3.51 10.79 10.24
C GLY A 30 4.66 10.68 9.25
N VAL A 31 5.78 11.35 9.55
CA VAL A 31 6.98 11.25 8.72
C VAL A 31 7.49 9.80 8.70
N ARG A 32 7.53 9.16 9.87
CA ARG A 32 7.95 7.76 9.97
C ARG A 32 7.04 6.81 9.20
N PHE A 33 5.72 7.05 9.26
CA PHE A 33 4.77 6.26 8.49
C PHE A 33 5.03 6.40 6.99
N ARG A 34 5.21 7.63 6.52
CA ARG A 34 5.46 7.91 5.11
C ARG A 34 6.77 7.28 4.64
N GLU A 35 7.82 7.34 5.44
CA GLU A 35 9.10 6.74 5.10
C GLU A 35 9.00 5.22 4.97
N GLU A 36 8.28 4.59 5.88
CA GLU A 36 8.07 3.15 5.82
C GLU A 36 7.23 2.75 4.61
N LEU A 37 6.18 3.53 4.34
CA LEU A 37 5.33 3.32 3.17
C LEU A 37 6.15 3.42 1.89
N GLU A 38 7.03 4.42 1.80
CA GLU A 38 7.89 4.60 0.64
C GLU A 38 8.87 3.44 0.47
N THR A 39 9.48 2.99 1.57
CA THR A 39 10.41 1.86 1.54
C THR A 39 9.74 0.61 1.00
N ILE A 40 8.54 0.29 1.48
CA ILE A 40 7.81 -0.89 1.02
C ILE A 40 7.37 -0.72 -0.43
N THR A 41 6.93 0.48 -0.81
CA THR A 41 6.53 0.76 -2.20
C THR A 41 7.70 0.55 -3.16
N GLN A 42 8.89 1.00 -2.79
CA GLN A 42 10.09 0.78 -3.60
C GLN A 42 10.44 -0.71 -3.71
N ALA A 43 10.27 -1.46 -2.63
CA ALA A 43 10.48 -2.90 -2.66
C ALA A 43 9.51 -3.60 -3.62
N ILE A 44 8.24 -3.18 -3.63
CA ILE A 44 7.25 -3.71 -4.55
C ILE A 44 7.62 -3.39 -6.00
N LEU A 45 8.05 -2.15 -6.26
CA LEU A 45 8.46 -1.74 -7.60
C LEU A 45 9.64 -2.57 -8.10
N SER A 46 10.59 -2.84 -7.21
CA SER A 46 11.80 -3.58 -7.54
C SER A 46 11.54 -5.08 -7.75
N GLN A 47 10.67 -5.67 -6.95
CA GLN A 47 10.40 -7.12 -6.97
C GLN A 47 8.91 -7.42 -6.78
N PRO A 48 8.07 -7.07 -7.77
CA PRO A 48 6.62 -7.21 -7.59
C PRO A 48 6.12 -8.65 -7.45
N LEU A 49 6.93 -9.63 -7.85
CA LEU A 49 6.58 -11.05 -7.75
C LEU A 49 7.04 -11.70 -6.44
N LEU A 50 7.72 -10.95 -5.59
CA LEU A 50 8.24 -11.50 -4.33
C LEU A 50 7.13 -11.97 -3.39
N TRP A 51 6.01 -11.25 -3.37
CA TRP A 51 4.86 -11.62 -2.55
C TRP A 51 3.89 -12.45 -3.36
N ARG A 52 3.30 -13.48 -2.74
CA ARG A 52 2.43 -14.40 -3.46
C ARG A 52 1.12 -13.74 -3.87
N GLU A 53 0.62 -14.15 -5.01
CA GLU A 53 -0.71 -13.75 -5.45
C GLU A 53 -1.76 -14.47 -4.61
N ARG A 54 -2.76 -13.73 -4.18
CA ARG A 54 -3.86 -14.24 -3.38
C ARG A 54 -5.10 -14.43 -4.23
N ILE A 55 -6.09 -15.15 -3.70
CA ILE A 55 -7.38 -15.33 -4.36
C ILE A 55 -7.98 -13.96 -4.62
N GLY A 56 -8.38 -13.73 -5.87
CA GLY A 56 -8.82 -12.42 -6.32
C GLY A 56 -7.78 -11.64 -7.12
N GLY A 57 -6.56 -12.18 -7.23
CA GLY A 57 -5.54 -11.62 -8.10
C GLY A 57 -4.70 -10.50 -7.51
N PHE A 58 -4.76 -10.30 -6.20
CA PHE A 58 -3.97 -9.26 -5.56
C PHE A 58 -2.82 -9.84 -4.74
N ARG A 59 -1.86 -8.98 -4.44
CA ARG A 59 -0.75 -9.28 -3.52
C ARG A 59 -0.80 -8.29 -2.37
N ARG A 60 -0.28 -8.70 -1.22
CA ARG A 60 -0.38 -7.91 0.01
C ARG A 60 0.97 -7.87 0.70
N VAL A 61 1.36 -6.68 1.17
CA VAL A 61 2.59 -6.48 1.93
C VAL A 61 2.26 -5.72 3.21
N ASN A 62 2.54 -6.32 4.35
CA ASN A 62 2.33 -5.67 5.64
C ASN A 62 3.45 -4.66 5.92
N LEU A 63 3.09 -3.52 6.50
CA LEU A 63 4.08 -2.58 7.01
C LEU A 63 4.60 -3.11 8.35
N PRO A 64 5.93 -3.14 8.57
CA PRO A 64 6.47 -3.71 9.81
C PRO A 64 6.19 -2.88 11.06
N GLY A 65 6.13 -1.55 10.95
CA GLY A 65 5.99 -0.67 12.12
C GLY A 65 4.61 -0.11 12.36
N PHE A 66 3.62 -0.42 11.51
CA PHE A 66 2.27 0.13 11.61
C PHE A 66 1.25 -0.94 11.25
N PRO A 67 0.03 -0.88 11.82
CA PRO A 67 -0.99 -1.90 11.54
C PRO A 67 -1.69 -1.65 10.21
N PHE A 68 -0.92 -1.52 9.15
CA PHE A 68 -1.39 -1.27 7.81
C PHE A 68 -0.75 -2.24 6.83
N TYR A 69 -1.39 -2.43 5.69
CA TYR A 69 -0.80 -3.18 4.59
C TYR A 69 -1.07 -2.47 3.26
N ILE A 70 -0.22 -2.78 2.29
CA ILE A 70 -0.41 -2.34 0.91
C ILE A 70 -0.98 -3.53 0.14
N SER A 71 -2.09 -3.32 -0.57
CA SER A 71 -2.58 -4.30 -1.53
C SER A 71 -2.33 -3.77 -2.93
N TYR A 72 -1.87 -4.64 -3.82
CA TYR A 72 -1.58 -4.23 -5.19
C TYR A 72 -1.92 -5.36 -6.17
N PHE A 73 -2.14 -4.95 -7.42
CA PHE A 73 -2.37 -5.85 -8.55
C PHE A 73 -1.27 -5.65 -9.56
N LEU A 74 -0.82 -6.73 -10.16
CA LEU A 74 0.18 -6.67 -11.22
C LEU A 74 -0.52 -6.94 -12.55
N ARG A 75 -0.51 -5.95 -13.44
CA ARG A 75 -1.13 -6.01 -14.76
C ARG A 75 -0.05 -5.77 -15.81
N GLY A 76 0.53 -6.87 -16.34
CA GLY A 76 1.68 -6.75 -17.22
C GLY A 76 2.86 -6.14 -16.49
N HIS A 77 3.35 -4.99 -16.98
CA HIS A 77 4.44 -4.26 -16.33
C HIS A 77 3.94 -3.17 -15.37
N LYS A 78 2.61 -3.04 -15.21
CA LYS A 78 2.03 -2.01 -14.35
C LYS A 78 1.65 -2.59 -12.99
N ILE A 79 2.08 -1.91 -11.95
CA ILE A 79 1.74 -2.22 -10.57
C ILE A 79 0.70 -1.20 -10.11
N LEU A 80 -0.49 -1.68 -9.72
CA LEU A 80 -1.57 -0.81 -9.28
C LEU A 80 -1.76 -0.99 -7.78
N ILE A 81 -1.43 0.06 -7.01
CA ILE A 81 -1.66 0.06 -5.57
C ILE A 81 -3.15 0.34 -5.34
N ALA A 82 -3.86 -0.67 -4.84
CA ALA A 82 -5.31 -0.60 -4.66
C ALA A 82 -5.71 0.01 -3.32
N ALA A 83 -4.91 -0.21 -2.27
CA ALA A 83 -5.25 0.29 -0.95
C ALA A 83 -4.04 0.37 -0.03
N ILE A 84 -4.09 1.37 0.87
CA ILE A 84 -3.26 1.44 2.06
C ILE A 84 -4.25 1.21 3.20
N ALA A 85 -4.34 -0.03 3.66
CA ALA A 85 -5.46 -0.49 4.46
C ALA A 85 -5.04 -0.83 5.89
N HIS A 86 -5.87 -0.39 6.86
CA HIS A 86 -5.68 -0.79 8.24
C HIS A 86 -5.97 -2.29 8.37
N SER A 87 -5.15 -3.00 9.13
CA SER A 87 -5.23 -4.46 9.25
C SER A 87 -6.55 -4.95 9.86
N SER A 88 -7.25 -4.09 10.61
CA SER A 88 -8.52 -4.45 11.25
C SER A 88 -9.72 -4.29 10.32
N ARG A 89 -9.59 -3.61 9.18
CA ARG A 89 -10.71 -3.43 8.25
C ARG A 89 -10.90 -4.65 7.36
N HIS A 90 -12.15 -4.93 7.02
CA HIS A 90 -12.47 -6.03 6.13
C HIS A 90 -11.93 -5.73 4.73
N PRO A 91 -11.20 -6.67 4.10
CA PRO A 91 -10.53 -6.39 2.82
C PRO A 91 -11.48 -6.13 1.65
N ASP A 92 -12.76 -6.47 1.76
CA ASP A 92 -13.69 -6.27 0.66
C ASP A 92 -13.94 -4.80 0.34
N TYR A 93 -13.61 -3.87 1.24
CA TYR A 93 -13.89 -2.46 1.00
C TYR A 93 -13.09 -1.87 -0.16
N TRP A 94 -11.93 -2.45 -0.50
CA TRP A 94 -11.08 -1.94 -1.59
C TRP A 94 -11.07 -2.83 -2.85
N LYS A 95 -11.58 -4.04 -2.78
CA LYS A 95 -11.47 -5.00 -3.89
C LYS A 95 -12.12 -4.52 -5.19
N HIS A 96 -13.13 -3.68 -5.09
CA HIS A 96 -13.85 -3.15 -6.26
C HIS A 96 -13.12 -2.01 -6.97
N ARG A 97 -11.98 -1.54 -6.42
CA ARG A 97 -11.27 -0.37 -6.95
C ARG A 97 -10.52 -0.64 -8.25
N ILE A 98 -10.28 -1.91 -8.57
CA ILE A 98 -9.52 -2.32 -9.74
C ILE A 98 -10.39 -3.12 -10.69
#